data_21b5821950ab334a1843e97cf1256ef0
#
_entry.id   21b5821950ab334a1843e97cf1256ef0
#
_cell.length_a   1.000
_cell.length_b   1.000
_cell.length_c   1.000
_cell.angle_alpha   90.00
_cell.angle_beta   90.00
_cell.angle_gamma   90.00
#
_symmetry.space_group_name_H-M   'P 1'
#
loop_
_entity.id
_entity.type
_entity.pdbx_description
1 polymer ?
#
loop_
_entity_poly.entity_id
_entity_poly.type
_entity_poly.pdbx_seq_one_letter_code
_entity_poly.pdbx_strand_id
1 'polypeptide(L)'
;MNNLFSSVLFNLIIVNAATTCAIAAVASPPAKVVITPASFSEREGILIVAQNQGFFRKHNLDVQLVLMPNAPIAFSALTAGESQFYFGTTSGTSLGAVVNGLDGVFVAGFINKLIGGFSVGKEIKTPNDLKGKQIGVASLGGGNWMFTMLAFDHWGLDPKRDNISFRIIGNTGVRAQSIAGGVIAGSILGYTFAANLKRVGYPILADLADLNIPFQDSALFTRKSFLNQHPEVVENVLRALLDSISFIQSLDNKNAVLKSLTQWLRLAKTEDAVEGYEFMRKLYTKRIYPTVDGIRNSIRVLSMTNEKFKGLKAEDLIDDRIVRKLETEGAF
;
A
#
# COMPACT_ATOMS: atom_id res chain seq x y z
N MET A 1 -59.80 -84.88 -17.66
CA MET A 1 -60.18 -84.03 -18.79
C MET A 1 -60.24 -82.59 -18.29
N ASN A 2 -59.67 -81.72 -18.98
CA ASN A 2 -59.60 -80.23 -18.86
C ASN A 2 -58.48 -79.62 -18.04
N ASN A 3 -57.54 -79.15 -18.82
CA ASN A 3 -56.42 -78.26 -18.51
C ASN A 3 -56.88 -76.86 -18.17
N LEU A 4 -56.29 -76.25 -17.18
CA LEU A 4 -56.31 -74.79 -17.02
C LEU A 4 -54.90 -74.32 -16.84
N PHE A 5 -54.35 -73.66 -17.88
CA PHE A 5 -53.13 -72.92 -17.86
C PHE A 5 -53.32 -71.54 -17.15
N SER A 6 -52.59 -71.34 -16.09
CA SER A 6 -52.50 -70.00 -15.44
C SER A 6 -51.21 -69.32 -15.84
N SER A 7 -51.34 -68.26 -16.62
CA SER A 7 -50.21 -67.38 -17.04
C SER A 7 -49.91 -66.42 -15.92
N VAL A 8 -48.69 -66.49 -15.37
CA VAL A 8 -48.13 -65.49 -14.44
C VAL A 8 -47.33 -64.47 -15.25
N LEU A 9 -47.87 -63.25 -15.36
CA LEU A 9 -47.14 -62.10 -15.90
C LEU A 9 -46.14 -61.62 -14.86
N PHE A 10 -44.85 -61.70 -15.19
CA PHE A 10 -43.75 -61.09 -14.42
C PHE A 10 -43.54 -59.64 -14.89
N ASN A 11 -43.99 -58.69 -14.10
CA ASN A 11 -43.71 -57.29 -14.34
C ASN A 11 -42.28 -56.98 -13.88
N LEU A 12 -41.35 -56.74 -14.84
CA LEU A 12 -39.98 -56.33 -14.60
C LEU A 12 -39.97 -54.81 -14.43
N ILE A 13 -39.88 -54.30 -13.22
CA ILE A 13 -39.69 -52.90 -12.93
C ILE A 13 -38.19 -52.58 -13.09
N ILE A 14 -37.82 -51.94 -14.20
CA ILE A 14 -36.48 -51.42 -14.41
C ILE A 14 -36.38 -50.08 -13.64
N VAL A 15 -35.72 -50.10 -12.47
CA VAL A 15 -35.36 -48.88 -11.72
C VAL A 15 -34.10 -48.30 -12.38
N ASN A 16 -34.29 -47.26 -13.17
CA ASN A 16 -33.18 -46.49 -13.71
C ASN A 16 -32.60 -45.61 -12.60
N ALA A 17 -31.55 -46.07 -11.91
CA ALA A 17 -30.77 -45.26 -10.99
C ALA A 17 -29.85 -44.31 -11.81
N ALA A 18 -30.32 -43.11 -12.06
CA ALA A 18 -29.47 -42.04 -12.60
C ALA A 18 -28.48 -41.65 -11.53
N THR A 19 -27.28 -42.18 -11.59
CA THR A 19 -26.15 -41.78 -10.76
C THR A 19 -25.68 -40.40 -11.25
N THR A 20 -26.15 -39.33 -10.62
CA THR A 20 -25.63 -37.97 -10.80
C THR A 20 -24.23 -37.96 -10.21
N CYS A 21 -23.22 -38.12 -11.05
CA CYS A 21 -21.82 -37.84 -10.70
C CYS A 21 -21.68 -36.31 -10.48
N ALA A 22 -21.76 -35.88 -9.23
CA ALA A 22 -21.38 -34.54 -8.85
C ALA A 22 -19.87 -34.42 -9.09
N ILE A 23 -19.49 -33.80 -10.20
CA ILE A 23 -18.11 -33.41 -10.45
C ILE A 23 -17.83 -32.32 -9.39
N ALA A 24 -17.17 -32.68 -8.31
CA ALA A 24 -16.60 -31.72 -7.38
C ALA A 24 -15.61 -30.87 -8.20
N ALA A 25 -15.94 -29.61 -8.40
CA ALA A 25 -15.02 -28.66 -9.02
C ALA A 25 -13.75 -28.66 -8.18
N VAL A 26 -12.67 -29.21 -8.72
CA VAL A 26 -11.36 -29.14 -8.09
C VAL A 26 -11.01 -27.66 -8.01
N ALA A 27 -11.03 -27.09 -6.81
CA ALA A 27 -10.66 -25.71 -6.60
C ALA A 27 -9.24 -25.51 -7.15
N SER A 28 -9.10 -24.54 -8.05
CA SER A 28 -7.78 -24.18 -8.60
C SER A 28 -6.82 -23.83 -7.45
N PRO A 29 -5.56 -24.27 -7.52
CA PRO A 29 -4.59 -23.93 -6.47
C PRO A 29 -4.47 -22.40 -6.33
N PRO A 30 -4.21 -21.90 -5.11
CA PRO A 30 -4.03 -20.47 -4.89
C PRO A 30 -2.96 -19.86 -5.79
N ALA A 31 -3.28 -18.71 -6.39
CA ALA A 31 -2.32 -17.98 -7.20
C ALA A 31 -1.18 -17.44 -6.32
N LYS A 32 0.06 -17.76 -6.69
CA LYS A 32 1.25 -17.25 -6.00
C LYS A 32 1.51 -15.81 -6.41
N VAL A 33 1.63 -14.92 -5.42
CA VAL A 33 1.80 -13.49 -5.61
C VAL A 33 2.87 -12.96 -4.67
N VAL A 34 3.81 -12.21 -5.21
CA VAL A 34 4.79 -11.43 -4.42
C VAL A 34 4.39 -9.97 -4.45
N ILE A 35 4.20 -9.37 -3.27
CA ILE A 35 3.96 -7.94 -3.11
C ILE A 35 5.15 -7.34 -2.36
N THR A 36 5.72 -6.27 -2.91
CA THR A 36 6.82 -5.53 -2.28
C THR A 36 6.28 -4.25 -1.61
N PRO A 37 6.17 -4.22 -0.25
CA PRO A 37 5.84 -3.02 0.49
C PRO A 37 6.93 -1.95 0.36
N ALA A 38 6.53 -0.68 0.28
CA ALA A 38 7.44 0.44 0.09
C ALA A 38 8.22 0.83 1.34
N SER A 39 7.67 0.58 2.52
CA SER A 39 8.23 1.05 3.77
C SER A 39 7.91 0.16 4.96
N PHE A 40 8.60 0.44 6.04
CA PHE A 40 8.37 -0.18 7.35
C PHE A 40 7.59 0.81 8.21
N SER A 41 6.27 0.87 7.99
CA SER A 41 5.37 1.77 8.71
C SER A 41 3.96 1.19 8.80
N GLU A 42 3.08 1.87 9.51
CA GLU A 42 1.65 1.52 9.62
C GLU A 42 0.88 1.68 8.30
N ARG A 43 1.42 2.43 7.32
CA ARG A 43 0.80 2.56 5.99
C ARG A 43 0.64 1.24 5.25
N GLU A 44 1.50 0.29 5.52
CA GLU A 44 1.48 -1.06 4.99
C GLU A 44 0.55 -1.98 5.78
N GLY A 45 -0.09 -1.47 6.82
CA GLY A 45 -0.94 -2.24 7.74
C GLY A 45 -2.07 -2.99 7.06
N ILE A 46 -2.64 -2.44 5.97
CA ILE A 46 -3.69 -3.16 5.22
C ILE A 46 -3.16 -4.49 4.64
N LEU A 47 -1.90 -4.55 4.19
CA LEU A 47 -1.27 -5.78 3.71
C LEU A 47 -1.05 -6.76 4.87
N ILE A 48 -0.56 -6.25 5.99
CA ILE A 48 -0.22 -7.06 7.17
C ILE A 48 -1.47 -7.65 7.81
N VAL A 49 -2.54 -6.86 7.90
CA VAL A 49 -3.83 -7.34 8.40
C VAL A 49 -4.43 -8.35 7.42
N ALA A 50 -4.39 -8.11 6.10
CA ALA A 50 -4.84 -9.08 5.11
C ALA A 50 -4.11 -10.42 5.23
N GLN A 51 -2.80 -10.39 5.45
CA GLN A 51 -1.97 -11.58 5.66
C GLN A 51 -2.36 -12.30 6.96
N ASN A 52 -2.38 -11.57 8.09
CA ASN A 52 -2.59 -12.14 9.41
C ASN A 52 -4.01 -12.66 9.63
N GLN A 53 -5.01 -12.03 9.01
CA GLN A 53 -6.42 -12.44 9.09
C GLN A 53 -6.82 -13.43 7.99
N GLY A 54 -5.89 -13.80 7.10
CA GLY A 54 -6.13 -14.80 6.06
C GLY A 54 -6.97 -14.30 4.88
N PHE A 55 -7.13 -12.98 4.69
CA PHE A 55 -7.96 -12.46 3.60
C PHE A 55 -7.38 -12.78 2.23
N PHE A 56 -6.06 -12.84 2.07
CA PHE A 56 -5.48 -13.31 0.81
C PHE A 56 -5.88 -14.75 0.49
N ARG A 57 -5.82 -15.65 1.46
CA ARG A 57 -6.25 -17.05 1.28
C ARG A 57 -7.75 -17.18 1.00
N LYS A 58 -8.58 -16.36 1.66
CA LYS A 58 -10.03 -16.27 1.39
C LYS A 58 -10.31 -15.97 -0.08
N HIS A 59 -9.46 -15.19 -0.73
CA HIS A 59 -9.55 -14.83 -2.15
C HIS A 59 -8.62 -15.68 -3.04
N ASN A 60 -8.33 -16.93 -2.64
CA ASN A 60 -7.54 -17.88 -3.41
C ASN A 60 -6.15 -17.38 -3.82
N LEU A 61 -5.47 -16.67 -2.92
CA LEU A 61 -4.12 -16.14 -3.11
C LEU A 61 -3.15 -16.71 -2.07
N ASP A 62 -1.96 -17.10 -2.54
CA ASP A 62 -0.78 -17.38 -1.72
C ASP A 62 0.19 -16.19 -1.84
N VAL A 63 0.06 -15.23 -0.92
CA VAL A 63 0.79 -13.96 -0.98
C VAL A 63 2.03 -14.02 -0.11
N GLN A 64 3.16 -13.66 -0.71
CA GLN A 64 4.40 -13.39 -0.03
C GLN A 64 4.65 -11.87 0.03
N LEU A 65 4.72 -11.32 1.24
CA LEU A 65 5.11 -9.92 1.46
C LEU A 65 6.62 -9.85 1.64
N VAL A 66 7.32 -9.17 0.71
CA VAL A 66 8.78 -9.04 0.73
C VAL A 66 9.16 -7.58 0.88
N LEU A 67 9.53 -7.20 2.11
CA LEU A 67 10.02 -5.85 2.39
C LEU A 67 11.41 -5.67 1.80
N MET A 68 11.52 -4.78 0.82
CA MET A 68 12.80 -4.42 0.21
C MET A 68 13.50 -3.28 0.99
N PRO A 69 14.83 -3.20 0.96
CA PRO A 69 15.59 -2.15 1.65
C PRO A 69 15.20 -0.73 1.24
N ASN A 70 14.80 -0.55 -0.01
CA ASN A 70 14.37 0.73 -0.57
C ASN A 70 13.52 0.53 -1.84
N ALA A 71 12.85 1.60 -2.28
CA ALA A 71 11.99 1.56 -3.46
C ALA A 71 12.73 1.21 -4.78
N PRO A 72 13.95 1.70 -5.08
CA PRO A 72 14.67 1.28 -6.28
C PRO A 72 14.84 -0.24 -6.42
N ILE A 73 15.18 -0.94 -5.32
CA ILE A 73 15.31 -2.41 -5.33
C ILE A 73 13.95 -3.07 -5.57
N ALA A 74 12.88 -2.56 -4.93
CA ALA A 74 11.52 -3.07 -5.14
C ALA A 74 11.07 -2.94 -6.62
N PHE A 75 11.40 -1.81 -7.27
CA PHE A 75 11.09 -1.61 -8.69
C PHE A 75 11.96 -2.46 -9.62
N SER A 76 13.20 -2.76 -9.25
CA SER A 76 14.03 -3.73 -9.99
C SER A 76 13.39 -5.12 -9.98
N ALA A 77 12.92 -5.60 -8.83
CA ALA A 77 12.20 -6.87 -8.72
C ALA A 77 10.90 -6.89 -9.53
N LEU A 78 10.14 -5.79 -9.52
CA LEU A 78 8.92 -5.65 -10.33
C LEU A 78 9.24 -5.69 -11.84
N THR A 79 10.28 -4.99 -12.27
CA THR A 79 10.73 -4.95 -13.68
C THR A 79 11.20 -6.32 -14.15
N ALA A 80 11.94 -7.05 -13.31
CA ALA A 80 12.39 -8.41 -13.58
C ALA A 80 11.26 -9.47 -13.56
N GLY A 81 10.05 -9.10 -13.04
CA GLY A 81 8.93 -10.04 -12.89
C GLY A 81 9.00 -10.90 -11.64
N GLU A 82 9.99 -10.69 -10.79
CA GLU A 82 10.16 -11.39 -9.51
C GLU A 82 9.09 -11.00 -8.48
N SER A 83 8.51 -9.79 -8.61
CA SER A 83 7.29 -9.40 -7.91
C SER A 83 6.19 -9.01 -8.88
N GLN A 84 4.94 -9.21 -8.47
CA GLN A 84 3.75 -8.85 -9.25
C GLN A 84 3.26 -7.46 -8.92
N PHE A 85 3.43 -7.05 -7.66
CA PHE A 85 2.94 -5.76 -7.19
C PHE A 85 3.96 -5.03 -6.34
N TYR A 86 3.95 -3.72 -6.48
CA TYR A 86 4.53 -2.78 -5.54
C TYR A 86 3.40 -2.08 -4.80
N PHE A 87 3.48 -2.05 -3.47
CA PHE A 87 2.55 -1.30 -2.64
C PHE A 87 3.27 -0.09 -2.04
N GLY A 88 2.90 1.10 -2.49
CA GLY A 88 3.60 2.31 -2.05
C GLY A 88 3.07 3.58 -2.69
N THR A 89 3.95 4.56 -2.87
CA THR A 89 3.57 5.92 -3.26
C THR A 89 3.99 6.26 -4.67
N THR A 90 3.37 7.30 -5.24
CA THR A 90 4.00 8.00 -6.38
C THR A 90 5.29 8.69 -5.92
N SER A 91 6.37 8.43 -6.61
CA SER A 91 7.70 8.93 -6.26
C SER A 91 8.58 9.04 -7.50
N GLY A 92 9.74 9.66 -7.35
CA GLY A 92 10.74 9.67 -8.42
C GLY A 92 11.18 8.26 -8.82
N THR A 93 11.11 7.28 -7.91
CA THR A 93 11.42 5.89 -8.23
C THR A 93 10.33 5.24 -9.08
N SER A 94 9.05 5.33 -8.68
CA SER A 94 7.94 4.72 -9.43
C SER A 94 7.76 5.36 -10.80
N LEU A 95 7.71 6.72 -10.84
CA LEU A 95 7.56 7.46 -12.09
C LEU A 95 8.81 7.37 -12.95
N GLY A 96 9.99 7.32 -12.34
CA GLY A 96 11.26 7.12 -13.04
C GLY A 96 11.36 5.76 -13.71
N ALA A 97 10.82 4.70 -13.11
CA ALA A 97 10.74 3.39 -13.73
C ALA A 97 9.89 3.44 -15.01
N VAL A 98 8.74 4.14 -14.98
CA VAL A 98 7.90 4.32 -16.17
C VAL A 98 8.60 5.16 -17.24
N VAL A 99 9.23 6.28 -16.87
CA VAL A 99 10.04 7.09 -17.81
C VAL A 99 11.14 6.29 -18.48
N ASN A 100 11.69 5.29 -17.78
CA ASN A 100 12.73 4.40 -18.30
C ASN A 100 12.17 3.14 -18.96
N GLY A 101 10.88 3.10 -19.29
CA GLY A 101 10.26 2.06 -20.13
C GLY A 101 9.51 0.95 -19.40
N LEU A 102 9.34 1.02 -18.08
CA LEU A 102 8.44 0.07 -17.39
C LEU A 102 6.98 0.35 -17.80
N ASP A 103 6.29 -0.68 -18.26
CA ASP A 103 4.87 -0.65 -18.64
C ASP A 103 3.93 -0.64 -17.40
N GLY A 104 4.20 0.23 -16.42
CA GLY A 104 3.58 0.20 -15.11
C GLY A 104 2.39 1.13 -14.94
N VAL A 105 1.41 0.70 -14.12
CA VAL A 105 0.21 1.48 -13.77
C VAL A 105 -0.17 1.35 -12.30
N PHE A 106 -0.81 2.38 -11.76
CA PHE A 106 -1.52 2.35 -10.49
C PHE A 106 -2.91 1.77 -10.72
N VAL A 107 -3.21 0.65 -10.07
CA VAL A 107 -4.50 -0.04 -10.22
C VAL A 107 -5.47 0.26 -9.09
N ALA A 108 -4.97 0.72 -7.93
CA ALA A 108 -5.78 1.17 -6.80
C ALA A 108 -5.02 2.18 -5.94
N GLY A 109 -5.79 3.07 -5.25
CA GLY A 109 -5.28 4.03 -4.28
C GLY A 109 -6.05 3.94 -2.97
N PHE A 110 -5.34 3.80 -1.86
CA PHE A 110 -5.92 3.57 -0.54
C PHE A 110 -5.84 4.78 0.38
N ILE A 111 -4.84 5.65 0.14
CA ILE A 111 -4.65 6.95 0.82
C ILE A 111 -4.27 7.97 -0.25
N ASN A 112 -5.13 8.98 -0.44
CA ASN A 112 -5.06 9.93 -1.55
C ASN A 112 -4.64 11.34 -1.10
N LYS A 113 -3.85 11.44 -0.05
CA LYS A 113 -3.26 12.69 0.45
C LYS A 113 -1.89 12.46 1.07
N LEU A 114 -1.13 13.53 1.21
CA LEU A 114 0.14 13.50 1.91
C LEU A 114 -0.09 13.21 3.40
N ILE A 115 0.76 12.38 4.00
CA ILE A 115 0.60 11.92 5.38
C ILE A 115 1.94 11.83 6.12
N GLY A 116 1.87 11.78 7.46
CA GLY A 116 3.00 11.59 8.35
C GLY A 116 3.35 12.83 9.16
N GLY A 117 4.07 12.64 10.25
CA GLY A 117 4.57 13.72 11.10
C GLY A 117 5.95 14.20 10.65
N PHE A 118 6.09 15.48 10.32
CA PHE A 118 7.41 16.07 10.14
C PHE A 118 8.04 16.27 11.51
N SER A 119 8.76 15.25 11.99
CA SER A 119 9.40 15.27 13.30
C SER A 119 10.78 15.91 13.21
N VAL A 120 11.14 16.72 14.21
CA VAL A 120 12.35 17.56 14.18
C VAL A 120 13.07 17.59 15.54
N GLY A 121 14.31 18.07 15.53
CA GLY A 121 15.06 18.40 16.74
C GLY A 121 14.37 19.47 17.58
N LYS A 122 14.69 19.50 18.89
CA LYS A 122 14.02 20.39 19.86
C LYS A 122 14.19 21.86 19.57
N GLU A 123 15.24 22.22 18.85
CA GLU A 123 15.58 23.59 18.45
C GLU A 123 14.76 24.12 17.26
N ILE A 124 14.17 23.24 16.46
CA ILE A 124 13.38 23.59 15.28
C ILE A 124 11.95 23.93 15.70
N LYS A 125 11.46 25.12 15.38
CA LYS A 125 10.11 25.60 15.75
C LYS A 125 9.26 25.94 14.54
N THR A 126 9.89 26.34 13.44
CA THR A 126 9.23 26.75 12.20
C THR A 126 9.87 26.06 11.00
N PRO A 127 9.18 25.98 9.84
CA PRO A 127 9.79 25.48 8.61
C PRO A 127 11.07 26.24 8.19
N ASN A 128 11.16 27.54 8.49
CA ASN A 128 12.35 28.33 8.17
C ASN A 128 13.60 27.89 8.95
N ASP A 129 13.45 27.28 10.12
CA ASP A 129 14.57 26.79 10.92
C ASP A 129 15.26 25.57 10.27
N LEU A 130 14.65 24.99 9.22
CA LEU A 130 15.23 23.91 8.42
C LEU A 130 16.29 24.40 7.43
N LYS A 131 16.40 25.72 7.17
CA LYS A 131 17.43 26.29 6.28
C LYS A 131 18.83 25.99 6.82
N GLY A 132 19.72 25.54 5.93
CA GLY A 132 21.06 25.10 6.29
C GLY A 132 21.14 23.76 7.02
N LYS A 133 20.03 23.04 7.19
CA LYS A 133 19.97 21.79 7.97
C LYS A 133 20.07 20.56 7.10
N GLN A 134 20.33 19.42 7.76
CA GLN A 134 20.34 18.11 7.14
C GLN A 134 19.08 17.33 7.49
N ILE A 135 18.34 16.88 6.48
CA ILE A 135 17.06 16.16 6.59
C ILE A 135 17.28 14.69 6.25
N GLY A 136 16.77 13.80 7.10
CA GLY A 136 16.87 12.37 6.90
C GLY A 136 15.82 11.84 5.92
N VAL A 137 16.26 11.03 4.95
CA VAL A 137 15.40 10.35 4.00
C VAL A 137 15.77 8.87 3.87
N ALA A 138 14.82 8.03 3.43
CA ALA A 138 15.09 6.61 3.21
C ALA A 138 15.93 6.36 1.94
N SER A 139 15.68 7.14 0.90
CA SER A 139 16.44 7.17 -0.36
C SER A 139 16.13 8.46 -1.10
N LEU A 140 17.05 8.94 -1.91
CA LEU A 140 16.78 10.05 -2.83
C LEU A 140 15.78 9.59 -3.91
N GLY A 141 14.81 10.46 -4.22
CA GLY A 141 13.74 10.14 -5.17
C GLY A 141 12.69 9.13 -4.67
N GLY A 142 12.87 8.52 -3.50
CA GLY A 142 11.89 7.63 -2.90
C GLY A 142 10.70 8.37 -2.26
N GLY A 143 9.71 7.60 -1.73
CA GLY A 143 8.47 8.17 -1.19
C GLY A 143 8.69 9.18 -0.06
N ASN A 144 9.52 8.84 0.92
CA ASN A 144 9.81 9.74 2.05
C ASN A 144 10.51 11.05 1.60
N TRP A 145 11.40 10.97 0.62
CA TRP A 145 12.00 12.15 0.00
C TRP A 145 10.93 12.99 -0.72
N MET A 146 10.02 12.32 -1.46
CA MET A 146 8.92 13.01 -2.16
C MET A 146 8.00 13.76 -1.21
N PHE A 147 7.66 13.14 -0.07
CA PHE A 147 6.89 13.81 0.99
C PHE A 147 7.58 15.08 1.48
N THR A 148 8.91 14.99 1.70
CA THR A 148 9.72 16.13 2.13
C THR A 148 9.72 17.25 1.09
N MET A 149 9.88 16.90 -0.19
CA MET A 149 9.87 17.89 -1.27
C MET A 149 8.51 18.58 -1.43
N LEU A 150 7.40 17.84 -1.28
CA LEU A 150 6.06 18.41 -1.31
C LEU A 150 5.78 19.32 -0.11
N ALA A 151 6.24 18.95 1.09
CA ALA A 151 6.15 19.80 2.26
C ALA A 151 6.98 21.08 2.10
N PHE A 152 8.19 20.97 1.56
CA PHE A 152 9.05 22.11 1.27
C PHE A 152 8.44 23.06 0.24
N ASP A 153 7.93 22.52 -0.86
CA ASP A 153 7.20 23.30 -1.87
C ASP A 153 6.04 24.10 -1.25
N HIS A 154 5.24 23.44 -0.39
CA HIS A 154 4.14 24.07 0.34
C HIS A 154 4.61 25.19 1.28
N TRP A 155 5.77 25.04 1.92
CA TRP A 155 6.35 26.07 2.82
C TRP A 155 7.20 27.09 2.10
N GLY A 156 7.33 27.03 0.78
CA GLY A 156 8.18 27.92 -0.02
C GLY A 156 9.67 27.71 0.23
N LEU A 157 10.07 26.52 0.72
CA LEU A 157 11.48 26.14 0.89
C LEU A 157 12.01 25.49 -0.39
N ASP A 158 13.25 25.80 -0.74
CA ASP A 158 13.98 25.17 -1.84
C ASP A 158 15.31 24.61 -1.31
N PRO A 159 15.57 23.30 -1.41
CA PRO A 159 16.77 22.70 -0.83
C PRO A 159 18.07 23.34 -1.31
N LYS A 160 18.15 23.72 -2.59
CA LYS A 160 19.36 24.32 -3.16
C LYS A 160 19.53 25.77 -2.70
N ARG A 161 18.50 26.59 -2.84
CA ARG A 161 18.50 28.00 -2.43
C ARG A 161 18.70 28.15 -0.93
N ASP A 162 18.03 27.31 -0.12
CA ASP A 162 18.00 27.40 1.33
C ASP A 162 19.10 26.54 2.00
N ASN A 163 20.02 25.97 1.20
CA ASN A 163 21.15 25.15 1.65
C ASN A 163 20.72 23.97 2.54
N ILE A 164 19.57 23.32 2.21
CA ILE A 164 19.09 22.14 2.91
C ILE A 164 19.68 20.90 2.23
N SER A 165 20.33 20.02 3.01
CA SER A 165 20.89 18.79 2.50
C SER A 165 20.09 17.56 2.92
N PHE A 166 20.20 16.48 2.14
CA PHE A 166 19.55 15.20 2.46
C PHE A 166 20.59 14.17 2.89
N ARG A 167 20.26 13.42 3.95
CA ARG A 167 21.05 12.28 4.40
C ARG A 167 20.22 11.01 4.28
N ILE A 168 20.77 10.02 3.57
CA ILE A 168 20.13 8.71 3.45
C ILE A 168 20.30 7.97 4.78
N ILE A 169 19.18 7.73 5.46
CA ILE A 169 19.10 7.03 6.74
C ILE A 169 17.94 6.04 6.63
N GLY A 170 18.21 4.79 6.67
CA GLY A 170 17.36 3.62 6.67
C GLY A 170 15.85 3.80 6.93
N ASN A 171 15.28 2.89 7.70
CA ASN A 171 13.84 2.89 7.99
C ASN A 171 13.43 4.00 8.98
N THR A 172 12.12 4.15 9.19
CA THR A 172 11.54 5.23 10.01
C THR A 172 12.00 5.19 11.47
N GLY A 173 12.22 4.00 12.06
CA GLY A 173 12.73 3.87 13.43
C GLY A 173 14.17 4.39 13.57
N VAL A 174 15.04 4.10 12.61
CA VAL A 174 16.41 4.61 12.59
C VAL A 174 16.43 6.12 12.39
N ARG A 175 15.55 6.68 11.56
CA ARG A 175 15.42 8.13 11.39
C ARG A 175 14.94 8.81 12.68
N ALA A 176 13.99 8.21 13.40
CA ALA A 176 13.54 8.73 14.70
C ALA A 176 14.71 8.79 15.71
N GLN A 177 15.50 7.73 15.80
CA GLN A 177 16.71 7.69 16.64
C GLN A 177 17.76 8.74 16.20
N SER A 178 17.92 8.95 14.89
CA SER A 178 18.85 9.95 14.34
C SER A 178 18.43 11.40 14.65
N ILE A 179 17.12 11.68 14.74
CA ILE A 179 16.62 12.97 15.25
C ILE A 179 16.96 13.11 16.73
N ALA A 180 16.66 12.07 17.54
CA ALA A 180 16.92 12.09 18.97
C ALA A 180 18.42 12.23 19.30
N GLY A 181 19.29 11.65 18.47
CA GLY A 181 20.76 11.77 18.60
C GLY A 181 21.37 13.01 17.95
N GLY A 182 20.57 13.94 17.38
CA GLY A 182 21.06 15.14 16.73
C GLY A 182 21.85 14.90 15.43
N VAL A 183 21.75 13.72 14.85
CA VAL A 183 22.44 13.34 13.59
C VAL A 183 21.79 14.01 12.39
N ILE A 184 20.47 14.25 12.44
CA ILE A 184 19.67 14.98 11.45
C ILE A 184 18.74 15.96 12.17
N ALA A 185 18.45 17.07 11.53
CA ALA A 185 17.56 18.08 12.08
C ALA A 185 16.07 17.66 12.04
N GLY A 186 15.70 16.80 11.10
CA GLY A 186 14.33 16.33 10.98
C GLY A 186 14.15 15.24 9.92
N SER A 187 12.99 14.62 9.94
CA SER A 187 12.52 13.67 8.94
C SER A 187 11.00 13.51 9.03
N ILE A 188 10.38 13.11 7.95
CA ILE A 188 8.99 12.66 7.99
C ILE A 188 8.96 11.22 8.50
N LEU A 189 8.22 11.01 9.58
CA LEU A 189 8.03 9.72 10.22
C LEU A 189 6.58 9.28 10.08
N GLY A 190 6.33 7.98 10.11
CA GLY A 190 4.99 7.43 10.32
C GLY A 190 4.46 7.82 11.69
N TYR A 191 3.13 7.83 11.86
CA TYR A 191 2.47 8.35 13.07
C TYR A 191 2.90 7.63 14.34
N THR A 192 3.07 6.32 14.28
CA THR A 192 3.57 5.52 15.42
C THR A 192 4.91 6.05 15.94
N PHE A 193 5.87 6.24 15.06
CA PHE A 193 7.21 6.69 15.45
C PHE A 193 7.26 8.19 15.77
N ALA A 194 6.46 9.00 15.07
CA ALA A 194 6.34 10.42 15.37
C ALA A 194 5.72 10.64 16.77
N ALA A 195 4.67 9.92 17.13
CA ALA A 195 4.05 9.98 18.44
C ALA A 195 4.99 9.53 19.56
N ASN A 196 5.74 8.43 19.32
CA ASN A 196 6.73 7.94 20.30
C ASN A 196 7.83 8.99 20.54
N LEU A 197 8.32 9.62 19.47
CA LEU A 197 9.34 10.66 19.57
C LEU A 197 8.79 11.91 20.27
N LYS A 198 7.53 12.29 19.99
CA LYS A 198 6.84 13.40 20.67
C LYS A 198 6.71 13.17 22.17
N ARG A 199 6.39 11.93 22.62
CA ARG A 199 6.29 11.59 24.04
C ARG A 199 7.59 11.81 24.83
N VAL A 200 8.74 11.76 24.16
CA VAL A 200 10.05 12.06 24.78
C VAL A 200 10.53 13.49 24.48
N GLY A 201 9.62 14.37 24.06
CA GLY A 201 9.84 15.82 24.00
C GLY A 201 10.38 16.36 22.67
N TYR A 202 10.33 15.59 21.58
CA TYR A 202 10.68 16.09 20.25
C TYR A 202 9.43 16.58 19.53
N PRO A 203 9.44 17.78 18.94
CA PRO A 203 8.26 18.33 18.28
C PRO A 203 7.94 17.64 16.95
N ILE A 204 6.65 17.59 16.64
CA ILE A 204 6.16 17.40 15.28
C ILE A 204 5.90 18.79 14.72
N LEU A 205 6.70 19.19 13.74
CA LEU A 205 6.62 20.52 13.11
C LEU A 205 5.31 20.70 12.34
N ALA A 206 4.84 19.64 11.69
CA ALA A 206 3.55 19.58 11.03
C ALA A 206 3.06 18.13 10.92
N ASP A 207 1.74 17.95 11.03
CA ASP A 207 1.05 16.79 10.47
C ASP A 207 0.78 17.06 8.99
N LEU A 208 1.36 16.26 8.12
CA LEU A 208 1.27 16.50 6.68
C LEU A 208 -0.15 16.28 6.15
N ALA A 209 -0.98 15.51 6.85
CA ALA A 209 -2.38 15.33 6.49
C ALA A 209 -3.20 16.62 6.58
N ASP A 210 -2.78 17.57 7.42
CA ASP A 210 -3.44 18.86 7.60
C ASP A 210 -3.06 19.90 6.53
N LEU A 211 -1.98 19.64 5.78
CA LEU A 211 -1.53 20.54 4.71
C LEU A 211 -2.41 20.48 3.46
N ASN A 212 -3.31 19.49 3.37
CA ASN A 212 -4.24 19.29 2.24
C ASN A 212 -3.55 19.23 0.86
N ILE A 213 -2.33 18.69 0.83
CA ILE A 213 -1.56 18.51 -0.41
C ILE A 213 -2.08 17.26 -1.13
N PRO A 214 -2.63 17.38 -2.36
CA PRO A 214 -3.01 16.22 -3.15
C PRO A 214 -1.79 15.33 -3.42
N PHE A 215 -1.94 14.04 -3.09
CA PHE A 215 -0.86 13.08 -3.27
C PHE A 215 -1.40 11.66 -3.34
N GLN A 216 -0.84 10.82 -4.22
CA GLN A 216 -1.10 9.39 -4.19
C GLN A 216 -0.10 8.73 -3.26
N ASP A 217 -0.53 8.50 -2.02
CA ASP A 217 0.33 7.82 -1.05
C ASP A 217 0.20 6.30 -1.21
N SER A 218 -0.58 5.63 -0.39
CA SER A 218 -0.68 4.17 -0.46
C SER A 218 -1.48 3.74 -1.69
N ALA A 219 -0.80 3.09 -2.62
CA ALA A 219 -1.37 2.61 -3.88
C ALA A 219 -0.82 1.24 -4.23
N LEU A 220 -1.57 0.48 -5.02
CA LEU A 220 -1.13 -0.75 -5.65
C LEU A 220 -0.68 -0.45 -7.08
N PHE A 221 0.57 -0.78 -7.38
CA PHE A 221 1.18 -0.59 -8.69
C PHE A 221 1.60 -1.94 -9.27
N THR A 222 1.35 -2.14 -10.57
CA THR A 222 1.72 -3.37 -11.29
C THR A 222 2.11 -3.06 -12.72
N ARG A 223 2.59 -4.07 -13.46
CA ARG A 223 2.81 -3.96 -14.91
C ARG A 223 1.48 -4.10 -15.66
N LYS A 224 1.28 -3.30 -16.71
CA LYS A 224 0.11 -3.42 -17.62
C LYS A 224 0.01 -4.82 -18.23
N SER A 225 1.16 -5.39 -18.60
CA SER A 225 1.24 -6.77 -19.10
C SER A 225 0.69 -7.78 -18.09
N PHE A 226 1.05 -7.67 -16.80
CA PHE A 226 0.52 -8.54 -15.75
C PHE A 226 -0.98 -8.35 -15.53
N LEU A 227 -1.44 -7.09 -15.45
CA LEU A 227 -2.87 -6.76 -15.31
C LEU A 227 -3.71 -7.34 -16.46
N ASN A 228 -3.19 -7.30 -17.68
CA ASN A 228 -3.91 -7.82 -18.86
C ASN A 228 -3.95 -9.35 -18.92
N GLN A 229 -2.89 -10.01 -18.44
CA GLN A 229 -2.78 -11.47 -18.44
C GLN A 229 -3.49 -12.12 -17.25
N HIS A 230 -3.56 -11.42 -16.11
CA HIS A 230 -4.05 -11.93 -14.83
C HIS A 230 -5.02 -10.95 -14.12
N PRO A 231 -6.06 -10.44 -14.81
CA PRO A 231 -6.99 -9.47 -14.20
C PRO A 231 -7.71 -10.03 -12.97
N GLU A 232 -7.97 -11.34 -12.93
CA GLU A 232 -8.57 -12.04 -11.79
C GLU A 232 -7.67 -12.06 -10.55
N VAL A 233 -6.34 -12.13 -10.73
CA VAL A 233 -5.39 -12.07 -9.62
C VAL A 233 -5.37 -10.65 -9.03
N VAL A 234 -5.37 -9.62 -9.89
CA VAL A 234 -5.45 -8.22 -9.46
C VAL A 234 -6.75 -7.99 -8.69
N GLU A 235 -7.88 -8.47 -9.20
CA GLU A 235 -9.19 -8.36 -8.54
C GLU A 235 -9.18 -9.03 -7.15
N ASN A 236 -8.68 -10.26 -7.06
CA ASN A 236 -8.61 -11.00 -5.81
C ASN A 236 -7.72 -10.30 -4.76
N VAL A 237 -6.60 -9.68 -5.18
CA VAL A 237 -5.78 -8.84 -4.30
C VAL A 237 -6.58 -7.64 -3.80
N LEU A 238 -7.30 -6.93 -4.67
CA LEU A 238 -8.10 -5.77 -4.27
C LEU A 238 -9.23 -6.15 -3.33
N ARG A 239 -9.92 -7.28 -3.56
CA ARG A 239 -10.95 -7.80 -2.63
C ARG A 239 -10.39 -8.12 -1.26
N ALA A 240 -9.22 -8.76 -1.19
CA ALA A 240 -8.54 -9.05 0.08
C ALA A 240 -8.16 -7.77 0.84
N LEU A 241 -7.73 -6.72 0.12
CA LEU A 241 -7.41 -5.44 0.73
C LEU A 241 -8.67 -4.67 1.18
N LEU A 242 -9.79 -4.77 0.46
CA LEU A 242 -11.08 -4.21 0.90
C LEU A 242 -11.61 -4.90 2.17
N ASP A 243 -11.50 -6.23 2.26
CA ASP A 243 -11.79 -6.97 3.50
C ASP A 243 -10.91 -6.47 4.66
N SER A 244 -9.63 -6.25 4.39
CA SER A 244 -8.68 -5.74 5.39
C SER A 244 -9.04 -4.33 5.85
N ILE A 245 -9.41 -3.42 4.94
CA ILE A 245 -9.88 -2.06 5.30
C ILE A 245 -11.12 -2.14 6.18
N SER A 246 -12.11 -2.95 5.79
CA SER A 246 -13.34 -3.12 6.55
C SER A 246 -13.06 -3.69 7.95
N PHE A 247 -12.12 -4.64 8.06
CA PHE A 247 -11.69 -5.21 9.33
C PHE A 247 -11.00 -4.17 10.23
N ILE A 248 -10.09 -3.36 9.67
CA ILE A 248 -9.36 -2.30 10.38
C ILE A 248 -10.33 -1.22 10.90
N GLN A 249 -11.35 -0.89 10.12
CA GLN A 249 -12.31 0.18 10.47
C GLN A 249 -13.31 -0.24 11.54
N SER A 250 -13.53 -1.54 11.76
CA SER A 250 -14.38 -2.02 12.85
C SER A 250 -13.65 -1.95 14.19
N LEU A 251 -14.28 -1.29 15.17
CA LEU A 251 -13.74 -1.17 16.53
C LEU A 251 -13.62 -2.53 17.23
N ASP A 252 -14.47 -3.49 16.89
CA ASP A 252 -14.45 -4.85 17.47
C ASP A 252 -13.14 -5.57 17.18
N ASN A 253 -12.47 -5.21 16.10
CA ASN A 253 -11.23 -5.82 15.66
C ASN A 253 -9.96 -5.10 16.17
N LYS A 254 -10.12 -4.02 16.97
CA LYS A 254 -9.01 -3.16 17.42
C LYS A 254 -7.82 -3.95 17.95
N ASN A 255 -8.06 -4.92 18.83
CA ASN A 255 -6.98 -5.69 19.45
C ASN A 255 -6.21 -6.55 18.44
N ALA A 256 -6.90 -7.15 17.47
CA ALA A 256 -6.26 -7.94 16.42
C ALA A 256 -5.41 -7.07 15.47
N VAL A 257 -5.90 -5.86 15.15
CA VAL A 257 -5.15 -4.89 14.33
C VAL A 257 -3.93 -4.38 15.09
N LEU A 258 -4.07 -3.99 16.36
CA LEU A 258 -2.96 -3.56 17.20
C LEU A 258 -1.88 -4.65 17.31
N LYS A 259 -2.26 -5.91 17.51
CA LYS A 259 -1.33 -7.04 17.52
C LYS A 259 -0.56 -7.14 16.20
N SER A 260 -1.25 -7.04 15.08
CA SER A 260 -0.63 -7.10 13.74
C SER A 260 0.37 -5.97 13.52
N LEU A 261 0.02 -4.74 13.93
CA LEU A 261 0.92 -3.57 13.85
C LEU A 261 2.13 -3.70 14.78
N THR A 262 1.91 -4.15 16.01
CA THR A 262 2.98 -4.35 17.02
C THR A 262 4.03 -5.31 16.48
N GLN A 263 3.59 -6.44 15.91
CA GLN A 263 4.48 -7.42 15.31
C GLN A 263 5.22 -6.86 14.08
N TRP A 264 4.48 -6.23 13.16
CA TRP A 264 5.05 -5.63 11.96
C TRP A 264 6.10 -4.58 12.28
N LEU A 265 5.77 -3.63 13.15
CA LEU A 265 6.64 -2.52 13.52
C LEU A 265 7.69 -2.88 14.57
N ARG A 266 7.70 -4.14 15.03
CA ARG A 266 8.61 -4.65 16.08
C ARG A 266 8.61 -3.76 17.32
N LEU A 267 7.41 -3.36 17.76
CA LEU A 267 7.23 -2.51 18.93
C LEU A 267 7.34 -3.35 20.21
N ALA A 268 7.86 -2.75 21.28
CA ALA A 268 7.98 -3.42 22.57
C ALA A 268 6.62 -3.60 23.26
N LYS A 269 5.68 -2.70 23.02
CA LYS A 269 4.36 -2.67 23.65
C LYS A 269 3.27 -2.42 22.63
N THR A 270 2.10 -3.03 22.83
CA THR A 270 0.93 -2.85 21.94
C THR A 270 0.39 -1.43 21.99
N GLU A 271 0.50 -0.76 23.13
CA GLU A 271 0.08 0.61 23.33
C GLU A 271 0.81 1.59 22.41
N ASP A 272 2.04 1.27 22.03
CA ASP A 272 2.84 2.08 21.12
C ASP A 272 2.29 2.07 19.67
N ALA A 273 1.43 1.11 19.33
CA ALA A 273 0.79 1.01 18.02
C ALA A 273 -0.53 1.80 17.91
N VAL A 274 -1.05 2.35 19.00
CA VAL A 274 -2.40 2.97 19.04
C VAL A 274 -2.53 4.12 18.06
N GLU A 275 -1.55 5.02 17.99
CA GLU A 275 -1.57 6.15 17.06
C GLU A 275 -1.59 5.69 15.59
N GLY A 276 -0.78 4.68 15.27
CA GLY A 276 -0.78 4.07 13.93
C GLY A 276 -2.12 3.39 13.59
N TYR A 277 -2.76 2.73 14.56
CA TYR A 277 -4.09 2.15 14.39
C TYR A 277 -5.16 3.22 14.11
N GLU A 278 -5.20 4.29 14.92
CA GLU A 278 -6.18 5.37 14.74
C GLU A 278 -5.99 6.09 13.39
N PHE A 279 -4.74 6.22 12.94
CA PHE A 279 -4.40 6.68 11.62
C PHE A 279 -5.01 5.77 10.53
N MET A 280 -4.71 4.47 10.56
CA MET A 280 -5.18 3.50 9.57
C MET A 280 -6.70 3.50 9.48
N ARG A 281 -7.37 3.48 10.62
CA ARG A 281 -8.83 3.45 10.73
C ARG A 281 -9.51 4.64 10.06
N LYS A 282 -8.88 5.82 10.12
CA LYS A 282 -9.43 7.08 9.59
C LYS A 282 -9.08 7.35 8.14
N LEU A 283 -7.92 6.93 7.70
CA LEU A 283 -7.35 7.40 6.43
C LEU A 283 -7.47 6.42 5.27
N TYR A 284 -7.60 5.13 5.52
CA TYR A 284 -7.93 4.22 4.43
C TYR A 284 -9.33 4.48 3.90
N THR A 285 -9.42 4.67 2.58
CA THR A 285 -10.69 4.80 1.88
C THR A 285 -11.15 3.44 1.34
N LYS A 286 -12.47 3.17 1.39
CA LYS A 286 -13.06 2.03 0.69
C LYS A 286 -13.21 2.29 -0.80
N ARG A 287 -13.36 3.55 -1.20
CA ARG A 287 -13.34 3.95 -2.62
C ARG A 287 -11.89 4.03 -3.08
N ILE A 288 -11.36 2.88 -3.45
CA ILE A 288 -9.93 2.66 -3.70
C ILE A 288 -9.46 3.14 -5.09
N TYR A 289 -10.03 4.24 -5.59
CA TYR A 289 -9.57 4.86 -6.83
C TYR A 289 -8.22 5.53 -6.67
N PRO A 290 -7.27 5.34 -7.61
CA PRO A 290 -6.07 6.17 -7.65
C PRO A 290 -6.43 7.64 -7.89
N THR A 291 -5.65 8.57 -7.30
CA THR A 291 -5.90 9.99 -7.48
C THR A 291 -5.08 10.59 -8.63
N VAL A 292 -5.75 11.04 -9.68
CA VAL A 292 -5.12 11.74 -10.81
C VAL A 292 -4.38 12.99 -10.32
N ASP A 293 -5.02 13.81 -9.48
CA ASP A 293 -4.44 15.06 -8.97
C ASP A 293 -3.21 14.81 -8.10
N GLY A 294 -3.22 13.74 -7.29
CA GLY A 294 -2.07 13.35 -6.49
C GLY A 294 -0.87 12.92 -7.33
N ILE A 295 -1.11 12.15 -8.40
CA ILE A 295 -0.07 11.75 -9.36
C ILE A 295 0.44 12.97 -10.14
N ARG A 296 -0.46 13.83 -10.63
CA ARG A 296 -0.11 15.07 -11.35
C ARG A 296 0.77 15.99 -10.51
N ASN A 297 0.45 16.14 -9.22
CA ASN A 297 1.26 16.94 -8.30
C ASN A 297 2.67 16.35 -8.10
N SER A 298 2.77 15.02 -8.03
CA SER A 298 4.08 14.34 -7.98
C SER A 298 4.90 14.58 -9.24
N ILE A 299 4.28 14.49 -10.43
CA ILE A 299 4.92 14.79 -11.73
C ILE A 299 5.41 16.24 -11.74
N ARG A 300 4.58 17.19 -11.29
CA ARG A 300 4.91 18.61 -11.22
C ARG A 300 6.20 18.84 -10.41
N VAL A 301 6.25 18.32 -9.18
CA VAL A 301 7.41 18.54 -8.29
C VAL A 301 8.67 17.85 -8.85
N LEU A 302 8.55 16.65 -9.39
CA LEU A 302 9.70 15.96 -10.01
C LEU A 302 10.20 16.68 -11.26
N SER A 303 9.31 17.28 -12.04
CA SER A 303 9.66 18.05 -13.25
C SER A 303 10.49 19.31 -12.95
N MET A 304 10.42 19.83 -11.72
CA MET A 304 11.27 20.95 -11.29
C MET A 304 12.74 20.55 -11.21
N THR A 305 13.03 19.28 -10.93
CA THR A 305 14.40 18.78 -10.76
C THR A 305 14.90 17.96 -11.94
N ASN A 306 13.98 17.40 -12.75
CA ASN A 306 14.31 16.56 -13.90
C ASN A 306 13.24 16.67 -14.98
N GLU A 307 13.61 17.24 -16.12
CA GLU A 307 12.71 17.48 -17.25
C GLU A 307 12.10 16.21 -17.87
N LYS A 308 12.73 15.03 -17.69
CA LYS A 308 12.20 13.76 -18.20
C LYS A 308 10.78 13.46 -17.70
N PHE A 309 10.39 13.99 -16.55
CA PHE A 309 9.04 13.78 -16.00
C PHE A 309 7.97 14.64 -16.68
N LYS A 310 8.33 15.70 -17.39
CA LYS A 310 7.38 16.59 -18.10
C LYS A 310 6.55 15.87 -19.17
N GLY A 311 7.06 14.75 -19.70
CA GLY A 311 6.36 13.94 -20.70
C GLY A 311 5.30 13.01 -20.12
N LEU A 312 5.23 12.83 -18.80
CA LEU A 312 4.23 11.97 -18.17
C LEU A 312 2.88 12.67 -18.05
N LYS A 313 1.82 11.91 -18.30
CA LYS A 313 0.43 12.30 -18.00
C LYS A 313 -0.09 11.40 -16.90
N ALA A 314 -0.71 12.00 -15.88
CA ALA A 314 -1.20 11.25 -14.71
C ALA A 314 -2.26 10.22 -15.11
N GLU A 315 -3.09 10.56 -16.11
CA GLU A 315 -4.17 9.72 -16.64
C GLU A 315 -3.61 8.42 -17.27
N ASP A 316 -2.46 8.48 -17.94
CA ASP A 316 -1.83 7.32 -18.60
C ASP A 316 -1.18 6.34 -17.61
N LEU A 317 -1.02 6.80 -16.35
CA LEU A 317 -0.42 6.04 -15.25
C LEU A 317 -1.46 5.31 -14.38
N ILE A 318 -2.75 5.41 -14.72
CA ILE A 318 -3.85 4.80 -13.97
C ILE A 318 -4.56 3.79 -14.85
N ASP A 319 -4.88 2.63 -14.26
CA ASP A 319 -5.82 1.68 -14.84
C ASP A 319 -6.77 1.19 -13.74
N ASP A 320 -7.90 1.87 -13.62
CA ASP A 320 -8.89 1.64 -12.57
C ASP A 320 -10.04 0.70 -12.98
N ARG A 321 -9.91 -0.01 -14.12
CA ARG A 321 -10.98 -0.88 -14.66
C ARG A 321 -11.47 -1.93 -13.66
N ILE A 322 -10.57 -2.49 -12.85
CA ILE A 322 -10.94 -3.49 -11.83
C ILE A 322 -11.66 -2.80 -10.66
N VAL A 323 -11.22 -1.61 -10.25
CA VAL A 323 -11.90 -0.82 -9.20
C VAL A 323 -13.33 -0.47 -9.62
N ARG A 324 -13.54 -0.05 -10.88
CA ARG A 324 -14.87 0.22 -11.43
C ARG A 324 -15.77 -1.02 -11.43
N LYS A 325 -15.20 -2.18 -11.79
CA LYS A 325 -15.91 -3.46 -11.70
C LYS A 325 -16.34 -3.74 -10.26
N LEU A 326 -15.43 -3.62 -9.29
CA LEU A 326 -15.72 -3.85 -7.88
C LEU A 326 -16.79 -2.89 -7.34
N GLU A 327 -16.77 -1.62 -7.74
CA GLU A 327 -17.82 -0.65 -7.38
C GLU A 327 -19.18 -1.06 -7.95
N THR A 328 -19.23 -1.47 -9.21
CA THR A 328 -20.48 -1.93 -9.86
C THR A 328 -21.07 -3.17 -9.17
N GLU A 329 -20.21 -4.03 -8.62
CA GLU A 329 -20.61 -5.22 -7.87
C GLU A 329 -20.95 -4.92 -6.39
N GLY A 330 -20.84 -3.66 -5.96
CA GLY A 330 -21.16 -3.25 -4.58
C GLY A 330 -20.13 -3.72 -3.55
N ALA A 331 -18.86 -3.85 -3.93
CA ALA A 331 -17.82 -4.30 -3.02
C ALA A 331 -17.44 -3.21 -1.97
N PHE A 332 -17.87 -1.94 -2.16
CA PHE A 332 -17.63 -0.81 -1.25
C PHE A 332 -18.60 0.36 -1.50
#